data_73484630a3b8f82621ebc2299a18479c
#
_entry.id   73484630a3b8f82621ebc2299a18479c
#
_cell.length_a   1.000
_cell.length_b   1.000
_cell.length_c   1.000
_cell.angle_alpha   90.00
_cell.angle_beta   90.00
_cell.angle_gamma   90.00
#
_symmetry.space_group_name_H-M   'P 1'
#
loop_
_entity.id
_entity.type
_entity.pdbx_description
1 polymer ?
#
loop_
_entity_poly.entity_id
_entity_poly.type
_entity_poly.pdbx_seq_one_letter_code
_entity_poly.pdbx_strand_id
1 'polypeptide(L)'
;MLFRRRSLQPSGFAQVADISVDYAVMEMTDRAAVVAGDFGWTDIGSWTAFGDLLPADADGNRVLGESVLEDARDCIVHSPERLAALLGVEGLVVVDTPDALLIARKDRDQDVKRIVAELKRRGHDAHNLHRTAHRPWGTYTVLEEGSRFKIKRIEVKPGAALSLQMHYHRSEHWIVVSGTAKIVNGEDETLIRTNESTYIPAGTPHRLVNPGTIVLVMIEVQSGEYLGEDDIVRFDDRYGRL
;
A
#
# COMPACT_ATOMS: atom_id res chain seq x y z
N MET A 1 33.04 -7.73 -0.41
CA MET A 1 32.31 -8.99 -0.51
C MET A 1 31.08 -8.73 -1.35
N LEU A 2 31.08 -9.16 -2.63
CA LEU A 2 29.98 -8.92 -3.57
C LEU A 2 28.85 -9.91 -3.25
N PHE A 3 27.73 -9.42 -2.72
CA PHE A 3 26.51 -10.20 -2.62
C PHE A 3 25.98 -10.46 -4.04
N ARG A 4 26.18 -11.66 -4.57
CA ARG A 4 25.45 -12.11 -5.77
C ARG A 4 23.97 -12.16 -5.42
N ARG A 5 23.14 -11.30 -6.04
CA ARG A 5 21.69 -11.45 -6.03
C ARG A 5 21.36 -12.82 -6.62
N ARG A 6 20.90 -13.74 -5.78
CA ARG A 6 20.29 -14.98 -6.25
C ARG A 6 18.83 -14.67 -6.54
N SER A 7 18.43 -14.72 -7.79
CA SER A 7 17.02 -14.68 -8.15
C SER A 7 16.40 -16.05 -7.87
N LEU A 8 15.26 -16.08 -7.23
CA LEU A 8 14.44 -17.28 -7.10
C LEU A 8 13.95 -17.69 -8.50
N GLN A 9 14.05 -18.97 -8.82
CA GLN A 9 13.45 -19.49 -10.06
C GLN A 9 11.94 -19.62 -9.85
N PRO A 10 11.08 -18.90 -10.60
CA PRO A 10 9.62 -18.91 -10.39
C PRO A 10 9.02 -20.33 -10.45
N SER A 11 9.52 -21.19 -11.36
CA SER A 11 9.04 -22.56 -11.50
C SER A 11 9.39 -23.45 -10.30
N GLY A 12 10.53 -23.23 -9.65
CA GLY A 12 10.88 -23.94 -8.43
C GLY A 12 10.09 -23.44 -7.23
N PHE A 13 9.87 -22.13 -7.14
CA PHE A 13 9.07 -21.53 -6.06
C PHE A 13 7.61 -21.95 -6.09
N ALA A 14 7.02 -22.09 -7.28
CA ALA A 14 5.64 -22.55 -7.46
C ALA A 14 5.38 -24.00 -6.99
N GLN A 15 6.44 -24.79 -6.80
CA GLN A 15 6.35 -26.17 -6.31
C GLN A 15 6.54 -26.31 -4.80
N VAL A 16 6.89 -25.22 -4.11
CA VAL A 16 7.05 -25.23 -2.66
C VAL A 16 5.67 -25.32 -2.00
N ALA A 17 5.53 -26.22 -1.04
CA ALA A 17 4.28 -26.35 -0.27
C ALA A 17 3.99 -25.06 0.50
N ASP A 18 2.73 -24.64 0.54
CA ASP A 18 2.25 -23.53 1.35
C ASP A 18 2.12 -23.97 2.81
N ILE A 19 3.25 -24.04 3.50
CA ILE A 19 3.38 -24.47 4.90
C ILE A 19 4.45 -23.63 5.60
N SER A 20 4.21 -23.24 6.85
CA SER A 20 5.22 -22.53 7.63
C SER A 20 6.46 -23.39 7.90
N VAL A 21 7.61 -22.76 8.06
CA VAL A 21 8.86 -23.46 8.42
C VAL A 21 8.75 -24.16 9.79
N ASP A 22 7.90 -23.67 10.67
CA ASP A 22 7.65 -24.27 11.97
C ASP A 22 7.05 -25.67 11.79
N TYR A 23 5.95 -25.79 11.05
CA TYR A 23 5.33 -27.07 10.76
C TYR A 23 6.15 -27.95 9.82
N ALA A 24 6.81 -27.37 8.82
CA ALA A 24 7.53 -28.15 7.84
C ALA A 24 8.86 -28.70 8.36
N VAL A 25 9.52 -28.01 9.29
CA VAL A 25 10.87 -28.32 9.74
C VAL A 25 10.98 -28.36 11.26
N MET A 26 10.55 -27.30 11.97
CA MET A 26 10.87 -27.16 13.40
C MET A 26 10.15 -28.18 14.26
N GLU A 27 8.90 -28.50 13.97
CA GLU A 27 8.13 -29.53 14.70
C GLU A 27 8.52 -30.96 14.31
N MET A 28 9.16 -31.14 13.15
CA MET A 28 9.50 -32.45 12.60
C MET A 28 10.94 -32.87 12.87
N THR A 29 11.81 -31.95 13.34
CA THR A 29 13.23 -32.23 13.55
C THR A 29 13.54 -32.54 15.02
N ASP A 30 14.37 -33.55 15.25
CA ASP A 30 15.00 -33.85 16.53
C ASP A 30 16.37 -33.17 16.71
N ARG A 31 16.78 -32.35 15.73
CA ARG A 31 18.08 -31.64 15.72
C ARG A 31 17.94 -30.15 16.02
N ALA A 32 16.87 -29.72 16.66
CA ALA A 32 16.70 -28.35 17.11
C ALA A 32 17.33 -28.14 18.49
N ALA A 33 17.96 -26.98 18.68
CA ALA A 33 18.41 -26.51 19.98
C ALA A 33 17.81 -25.13 20.26
N VAL A 34 17.36 -24.91 21.50
CA VAL A 34 16.78 -23.64 21.93
C VAL A 34 17.77 -22.97 22.90
N VAL A 35 18.06 -21.70 22.63
CA VAL A 35 18.78 -20.83 23.55
C VAL A 35 17.82 -19.79 24.09
N ALA A 36 17.61 -19.81 25.41
CA ALA A 36 16.77 -18.83 26.07
C ALA A 36 17.42 -17.44 25.98
N GLY A 37 16.65 -16.42 25.61
CA GLY A 37 17.10 -15.03 25.55
C GLY A 37 15.96 -14.11 25.98
N ASP A 38 16.30 -13.09 26.77
CA ASP A 38 15.39 -12.01 27.14
C ASP A 38 15.99 -10.70 26.62
N PHE A 39 15.52 -10.29 25.43
CA PHE A 39 15.99 -9.08 24.74
C PHE A 39 14.82 -8.22 24.24
N GLY A 40 13.64 -8.38 24.87
CA GLY A 40 12.45 -7.58 24.56
C GLY A 40 11.89 -7.79 23.16
N TRP A 41 12.05 -8.99 22.58
CA TRP A 41 11.52 -9.30 21.25
C TRP A 41 10.03 -9.56 21.27
N THR A 42 9.32 -9.07 20.29
CA THR A 42 7.93 -9.41 19.99
C THR A 42 7.75 -9.58 18.48
N ASP A 43 6.88 -10.49 18.08
CA ASP A 43 6.50 -10.71 16.66
C ASP A 43 5.48 -9.70 16.15
N ILE A 44 4.90 -8.88 17.05
CA ILE A 44 3.83 -7.91 16.73
C ILE A 44 2.71 -8.58 15.92
N GLY A 45 2.30 -9.77 16.33
CA GLY A 45 1.34 -10.60 15.59
C GLY A 45 -0.13 -10.17 15.73
N SER A 46 -0.42 -9.09 16.46
CA SER A 46 -1.77 -8.58 16.67
C SER A 46 -1.79 -7.07 16.86
N TRP A 47 -2.97 -6.47 16.73
CA TRP A 47 -3.15 -5.04 17.01
C TRP A 47 -2.94 -4.70 18.49
N THR A 48 -3.24 -5.63 19.39
CA THR A 48 -2.92 -5.50 20.82
C THR A 48 -1.41 -5.45 21.04
N ALA A 49 -0.66 -6.39 20.46
CA ALA A 49 0.79 -6.40 20.54
C ALA A 49 1.43 -5.14 19.92
N PHE A 50 0.85 -4.61 18.83
CA PHE A 50 1.25 -3.32 18.26
C PHE A 50 0.97 -2.16 19.23
N GLY A 51 -0.23 -2.13 19.84
CA GLY A 51 -0.62 -1.13 20.81
C GLY A 51 0.33 -1.10 22.02
N ASP A 52 0.80 -2.27 22.49
CA ASP A 52 1.71 -2.36 23.62
C ASP A 52 3.07 -1.68 23.41
N LEU A 53 3.43 -1.36 22.18
CA LEU A 53 4.61 -0.54 21.86
C LEU A 53 4.37 0.95 22.07
N LEU A 54 3.10 1.39 22.19
CA LEU A 54 2.74 2.80 22.37
C LEU A 54 2.59 3.12 23.86
N PRO A 55 2.94 4.36 24.28
CA PRO A 55 2.66 4.79 25.65
C PRO A 55 1.16 4.83 25.91
N ALA A 56 0.75 4.42 27.11
CA ALA A 56 -0.64 4.53 27.55
C ALA A 56 -0.87 5.91 28.20
N ASP A 57 -2.06 6.47 28.01
CA ASP A 57 -2.54 7.60 28.80
C ASP A 57 -3.00 7.18 30.22
N ALA A 58 -3.57 8.11 31.00
CA ALA A 58 -4.03 7.86 32.36
C ALA A 58 -5.19 6.83 32.45
N ASP A 59 -5.98 6.70 31.39
CA ASP A 59 -7.11 5.78 31.27
C ASP A 59 -6.74 4.48 30.53
N GLY A 60 -5.43 4.26 30.25
CA GLY A 60 -4.92 3.07 29.60
C GLY A 60 -5.08 3.08 28.07
N ASN A 61 -5.52 4.18 27.47
CA ASN A 61 -5.63 4.25 26.02
C ASN A 61 -4.25 4.44 25.37
N ARG A 62 -4.08 3.88 24.18
CA ARG A 62 -2.85 3.92 23.38
C ARG A 62 -3.19 4.41 21.99
N VAL A 63 -2.65 5.55 21.60
CA VAL A 63 -3.07 6.27 20.40
C VAL A 63 -1.90 6.51 19.47
N LEU A 64 -2.11 6.21 18.18
CA LEU A 64 -1.28 6.68 17.08
C LEU A 64 -2.17 7.48 16.13
N GLY A 65 -1.92 8.78 16.03
CA GLY A 65 -2.71 9.74 15.27
C GLY A 65 -3.39 10.79 16.16
N GLU A 66 -4.21 11.63 15.54
CA GLU A 66 -5.00 12.64 16.26
C GLU A 66 -6.28 12.03 16.81
N SER A 67 -6.56 12.23 18.11
CA SER A 67 -7.78 11.68 18.73
C SER A 67 -8.41 12.59 19.76
N VAL A 68 -9.73 12.45 19.94
CA VAL A 68 -10.51 13.00 21.06
C VAL A 68 -11.13 11.82 21.80
N LEU A 69 -10.77 11.67 23.06
CA LEU A 69 -11.22 10.56 23.91
C LEU A 69 -12.00 11.15 25.09
N GLU A 70 -13.28 10.80 25.19
CA GLU A 70 -14.18 11.21 26.26
C GLU A 70 -14.83 9.95 26.86
N ASP A 71 -14.63 9.70 28.14
CA ASP A 71 -15.06 8.46 28.81
C ASP A 71 -14.62 7.19 28.08
N ALA A 72 -13.42 7.22 27.44
CA ALA A 72 -12.85 6.08 26.74
C ALA A 72 -11.70 5.48 27.55
N ARG A 73 -11.68 4.13 27.72
CA ARG A 73 -10.72 3.43 28.54
C ARG A 73 -10.17 2.18 27.84
N ASP A 74 -8.90 1.87 28.11
CA ASP A 74 -8.21 0.67 27.62
C ASP A 74 -8.39 0.43 26.09
N CYS A 75 -8.44 1.51 25.33
CA CYS A 75 -8.60 1.46 23.87
C CYS A 75 -7.25 1.58 23.17
N ILE A 76 -7.12 0.91 22.02
CA ILE A 76 -6.01 1.07 21.07
C ILE A 76 -6.57 1.75 19.84
N VAL A 77 -6.01 2.92 19.48
CA VAL A 77 -6.46 3.72 18.33
C VAL A 77 -5.29 3.94 17.39
N HIS A 78 -5.41 3.43 16.18
CA HIS A 78 -4.49 3.68 15.06
C HIS A 78 -5.26 4.43 13.97
N SER A 79 -5.11 5.74 13.90
CA SER A 79 -5.74 6.61 12.90
C SER A 79 -4.77 7.71 12.48
N PRO A 80 -3.76 7.39 11.64
CA PRO A 80 -2.69 8.34 11.31
C PRO A 80 -3.14 9.50 10.42
N GLU A 81 -4.25 9.36 9.68
CA GLU A 81 -4.67 10.34 8.68
C GLU A 81 -5.93 11.11 9.05
N ARG A 82 -6.78 10.57 9.92
CA ARG A 82 -8.06 11.18 10.32
C ARG A 82 -8.14 11.35 11.82
N LEU A 83 -8.84 12.40 12.26
CA LEU A 83 -9.23 12.55 13.65
C LEU A 83 -10.16 11.40 14.05
N ALA A 84 -9.78 10.62 15.07
CA ALA A 84 -10.60 9.59 15.69
C ALA A 84 -11.25 10.15 16.97
N ALA A 85 -12.56 10.09 17.10
CA ALA A 85 -13.28 10.48 18.31
C ALA A 85 -13.95 9.24 18.93
N LEU A 86 -13.66 8.98 20.20
CA LEU A 86 -14.24 7.90 20.97
C LEU A 86 -14.98 8.48 22.19
N LEU A 87 -16.22 8.07 22.40
CA LEU A 87 -17.06 8.54 23.51
C LEU A 87 -17.74 7.35 24.20
N GLY A 88 -17.51 7.20 25.52
CA GLY A 88 -18.21 6.23 26.35
C GLY A 88 -17.93 4.77 25.99
N VAL A 89 -16.67 4.45 25.60
CA VAL A 89 -16.28 3.11 25.14
C VAL A 89 -15.08 2.57 25.90
N GLU A 90 -14.97 1.23 25.96
CA GLU A 90 -13.90 0.54 26.69
C GLU A 90 -13.42 -0.70 25.92
N GLY A 91 -12.11 -0.98 26.00
CA GLY A 91 -11.50 -2.22 25.51
C GLY A 91 -11.63 -2.42 24.01
N LEU A 92 -11.55 -1.35 23.23
CA LEU A 92 -11.65 -1.41 21.77
C LEU A 92 -10.28 -1.30 21.09
N VAL A 93 -10.18 -1.97 19.96
CA VAL A 93 -9.17 -1.74 18.92
C VAL A 93 -9.85 -1.03 17.77
N VAL A 94 -9.41 0.19 17.47
CA VAL A 94 -9.87 1.01 16.35
C VAL A 94 -8.69 1.22 15.42
N VAL A 95 -8.79 0.69 14.21
CA VAL A 95 -7.74 0.81 13.17
C VAL A 95 -8.35 1.44 11.94
N ASP A 96 -7.97 2.67 11.69
CA ASP A 96 -8.38 3.43 10.54
C ASP A 96 -7.22 3.56 9.56
N THR A 97 -7.43 3.06 8.36
CA THR A 97 -6.48 3.13 7.25
C THR A 97 -7.20 3.69 6.02
N PRO A 98 -6.48 4.13 4.97
CA PRO A 98 -7.12 4.53 3.71
C PRO A 98 -8.01 3.45 3.10
N ASP A 99 -7.75 2.18 3.41
CA ASP A 99 -8.43 1.03 2.80
C ASP A 99 -9.70 0.63 3.54
N ALA A 100 -9.68 0.68 4.88
CA ALA A 100 -10.76 0.20 5.72
C ALA A 100 -10.67 0.74 7.15
N LEU A 101 -11.83 0.81 7.81
CA LEU A 101 -11.95 1.01 9.24
C LEU A 101 -12.31 -0.32 9.92
N LEU A 102 -11.44 -0.78 10.83
CA LEU A 102 -11.71 -1.90 11.71
C LEU A 102 -12.06 -1.38 13.11
N ILE A 103 -13.15 -1.86 13.67
CA ILE A 103 -13.48 -1.70 15.09
C ILE A 103 -13.70 -3.11 15.65
N ALA A 104 -12.94 -3.47 16.67
CA ALA A 104 -13.01 -4.77 17.30
C ALA A 104 -12.87 -4.62 18.82
N ARG A 105 -13.37 -5.61 19.57
CA ARG A 105 -13.00 -5.74 20.98
C ARG A 105 -11.54 -6.19 21.07
N LYS A 106 -10.81 -5.66 22.04
CA LYS A 106 -9.40 -5.95 22.26
C LYS A 106 -9.13 -7.45 22.50
N ASP A 107 -10.05 -8.12 23.22
CA ASP A 107 -10.00 -9.57 23.47
C ASP A 107 -10.31 -10.43 22.23
N ARG A 108 -10.67 -9.82 21.10
CA ARG A 108 -11.04 -10.49 19.85
C ARG A 108 -10.13 -10.11 18.67
N ASP A 109 -9.02 -9.45 18.91
CA ASP A 109 -8.13 -8.96 17.85
C ASP A 109 -7.58 -10.06 16.94
N GLN A 110 -7.37 -11.28 17.48
CA GLN A 110 -6.95 -12.46 16.73
C GLN A 110 -8.02 -12.98 15.74
N ASP A 111 -9.28 -12.60 15.94
CA ASP A 111 -10.39 -12.99 15.07
C ASP A 111 -10.49 -12.14 13.79
N VAL A 112 -9.66 -11.13 13.61
CA VAL A 112 -9.62 -10.27 12.40
C VAL A 112 -9.47 -11.11 11.12
N LYS A 113 -8.76 -12.25 11.18
CA LYS A 113 -8.66 -13.23 10.09
C LYS A 113 -10.02 -13.69 9.55
N ARG A 114 -11.07 -13.71 10.36
CA ARG A 114 -12.44 -14.08 9.96
C ARG A 114 -13.06 -12.99 9.08
N ILE A 115 -12.77 -11.73 9.36
CA ILE A 115 -13.20 -10.59 8.53
C ILE A 115 -12.50 -10.67 7.17
N VAL A 116 -11.19 -10.93 7.14
CA VAL A 116 -10.42 -11.09 5.90
C VAL A 116 -10.98 -12.25 5.06
N ALA A 117 -11.29 -13.39 5.69
CA ALA A 117 -11.90 -14.54 4.99
C ALA A 117 -13.28 -14.19 4.40
N GLU A 118 -14.09 -13.40 5.10
CA GLU A 118 -15.40 -12.95 4.63
C GLU A 118 -15.27 -11.95 3.47
N LEU A 119 -14.33 -11.01 3.53
CA LEU A 119 -14.03 -10.10 2.41
C LEU A 119 -13.61 -10.88 1.16
N LYS A 120 -12.73 -11.88 1.32
CA LYS A 120 -12.31 -12.78 0.24
C LYS A 120 -13.51 -13.54 -0.35
N ARG A 121 -14.40 -14.07 0.51
CA ARG A 121 -15.61 -14.79 0.07
C ARG A 121 -16.56 -13.89 -0.75
N ARG A 122 -16.62 -12.60 -0.41
CA ARG A 122 -17.41 -11.58 -1.12
C ARG A 122 -16.73 -11.06 -2.39
N GLY A 123 -15.49 -11.43 -2.65
CA GLY A 123 -14.69 -10.85 -3.74
C GLY A 123 -14.42 -9.35 -3.57
N HIS A 124 -14.39 -8.86 -2.32
CA HIS A 124 -14.15 -7.46 -2.03
C HIS A 124 -12.65 -7.14 -2.07
N ASP A 125 -12.25 -6.12 -2.82
CA ASP A 125 -10.84 -5.81 -3.09
C ASP A 125 -10.00 -5.47 -1.85
N ALA A 126 -10.60 -4.95 -0.79
CA ALA A 126 -9.90 -4.59 0.45
C ALA A 126 -9.16 -5.75 1.15
N HIS A 127 -9.41 -7.02 0.76
CA HIS A 127 -8.64 -8.15 1.28
C HIS A 127 -7.28 -8.31 0.60
N ASN A 128 -7.05 -7.70 -0.54
CA ASN A 128 -5.89 -7.94 -1.41
C ASN A 128 -5.27 -6.66 -2.02
N LEU A 129 -6.08 -5.61 -2.22
CA LEU A 129 -5.63 -4.36 -2.83
C LEU A 129 -5.61 -3.24 -1.79
N HIS A 130 -4.51 -2.52 -1.75
CA HIS A 130 -4.37 -1.30 -0.98
C HIS A 130 -4.54 -0.08 -1.88
N ARG A 131 -5.16 0.98 -1.35
CA ARG A 131 -5.25 2.27 -2.06
C ARG A 131 -3.87 2.82 -2.41
N THR A 132 -2.88 2.56 -1.56
CA THR A 132 -1.48 2.89 -1.85
C THR A 132 -0.72 1.65 -2.31
N ALA A 133 -0.22 1.69 -3.53
CA ALA A 133 0.61 0.64 -4.11
C ALA A 133 2.08 1.08 -4.22
N HIS A 134 2.98 0.27 -3.66
CA HIS A 134 4.42 0.45 -3.79
C HIS A 134 4.92 -0.15 -5.09
N ARG A 135 5.73 0.61 -5.81
CA ARG A 135 6.36 0.21 -7.07
C ARG A 135 7.86 0.50 -7.02
N PRO A 136 8.69 -0.13 -7.85
CA PRO A 136 10.14 0.15 -7.87
C PRO A 136 10.45 1.63 -8.10
N TRP A 137 9.63 2.32 -8.90
CA TRP A 137 9.79 3.72 -9.24
C TRP A 137 9.25 4.69 -8.18
N GLY A 138 8.46 4.24 -7.22
CA GLY A 138 7.81 5.09 -6.21
C GLY A 138 6.50 4.50 -5.70
N THR A 139 5.49 5.35 -5.52
CA THR A 139 4.16 4.94 -5.05
C THR A 139 3.05 5.58 -5.88
N TYR A 140 1.89 4.96 -5.89
CA TYR A 140 0.66 5.67 -6.20
C TYR A 140 -0.40 5.39 -5.14
N THR A 141 -1.24 6.36 -4.88
CA THR A 141 -2.38 6.24 -3.97
C THR A 141 -3.65 6.61 -4.72
N VAL A 142 -4.64 5.72 -4.72
CA VAL A 142 -5.98 6.04 -5.23
C VAL A 142 -6.66 6.95 -4.22
N LEU A 143 -6.91 8.19 -4.60
CA LEU A 143 -7.57 9.20 -3.76
C LEU A 143 -9.08 9.05 -3.83
N GLU A 144 -9.61 8.90 -5.05
CA GLU A 144 -11.04 8.73 -5.29
C GLU A 144 -11.28 7.88 -6.54
N GLU A 145 -12.38 7.15 -6.55
CA GLU A 145 -12.76 6.28 -7.67
C GLU A 145 -14.29 6.28 -7.84
N GLY A 146 -14.72 6.42 -9.06
CA GLY A 146 -16.12 6.30 -9.48
C GLY A 146 -16.27 5.39 -10.69
N SER A 147 -17.48 5.23 -11.18
CA SER A 147 -17.78 4.31 -12.30
C SER A 147 -17.03 4.67 -13.60
N ARG A 148 -16.66 5.94 -13.78
CA ARG A 148 -16.05 6.44 -15.02
C ARG A 148 -14.81 7.32 -14.79
N PHE A 149 -14.32 7.39 -13.56
CA PHE A 149 -13.10 8.13 -13.23
C PHE A 149 -12.33 7.47 -12.09
N LYS A 150 -11.04 7.73 -12.05
CA LYS A 150 -10.14 7.37 -10.95
C LYS A 150 -9.11 8.47 -10.78
N ILE A 151 -8.91 8.93 -9.55
CA ILE A 151 -7.92 9.96 -9.21
C ILE A 151 -6.80 9.30 -8.42
N LYS A 152 -5.57 9.48 -8.88
CA LYS A 152 -4.38 8.95 -8.20
C LYS A 152 -3.41 10.08 -7.87
N ARG A 153 -2.78 10.00 -6.69
CA ARG A 153 -1.54 10.72 -6.38
C ARG A 153 -0.38 9.78 -6.70
N ILE A 154 0.52 10.23 -7.56
CA ILE A 154 1.70 9.47 -7.99
C ILE A 154 2.95 10.17 -7.46
N GLU A 155 3.83 9.42 -6.80
CA GLU A 155 5.10 9.90 -6.28
C GLU A 155 6.22 9.12 -6.94
N VAL A 156 7.07 9.81 -7.69
CA VAL A 156 8.17 9.20 -8.45
C VAL A 156 9.51 9.60 -7.86
N LYS A 157 10.31 8.61 -7.49
CA LYS A 157 11.67 8.81 -6.96
C LYS A 157 12.55 9.56 -7.96
N PRO A 158 13.56 10.32 -7.48
CA PRO A 158 14.55 10.94 -8.35
C PRO A 158 15.17 9.96 -9.35
N GLY A 159 15.23 10.35 -10.62
CA GLY A 159 15.78 9.55 -11.71
C GLY A 159 14.94 8.32 -12.13
N ALA A 160 13.80 8.07 -11.48
CA ALA A 160 12.93 6.96 -11.82
C ALA A 160 11.93 7.31 -12.93
N ALA A 161 11.38 6.26 -13.56
CA ALA A 161 10.40 6.39 -14.64
C ALA A 161 9.34 5.28 -14.53
N LEU A 162 8.13 5.58 -14.95
CA LEU A 162 7.10 4.58 -15.22
C LEU A 162 7.42 3.83 -16.53
N SER A 163 6.71 2.74 -16.79
CA SER A 163 6.76 2.05 -18.09
C SER A 163 6.32 2.96 -19.23
N LEU A 164 6.80 2.73 -20.46
CA LEU A 164 6.11 3.23 -21.64
C LEU A 164 4.86 2.36 -21.81
N GLN A 165 3.70 2.97 -21.73
CA GLN A 165 2.41 2.27 -21.67
C GLN A 165 1.33 3.01 -22.45
N MET A 166 0.23 2.31 -22.72
CA MET A 166 -0.95 2.83 -23.43
C MET A 166 -2.21 2.20 -22.82
N HIS A 167 -3.33 2.89 -22.95
CA HIS A 167 -4.66 2.43 -22.55
C HIS A 167 -5.65 2.58 -23.69
N TYR A 168 -6.49 1.58 -23.93
CA TYR A 168 -7.48 1.67 -24.99
C TYR A 168 -8.75 2.40 -24.57
N HIS A 169 -9.16 2.29 -23.31
CA HIS A 169 -10.51 2.66 -22.86
C HIS A 169 -10.54 3.88 -21.93
N ARG A 170 -9.37 4.46 -21.62
CA ARG A 170 -9.28 5.65 -20.77
C ARG A 170 -8.29 6.68 -21.31
N SER A 171 -8.57 7.91 -21.02
CA SER A 171 -7.65 9.05 -21.14
C SER A 171 -7.16 9.47 -19.75
N GLU A 172 -6.07 10.22 -19.70
CA GLU A 172 -5.50 10.68 -18.45
C GLU A 172 -5.19 12.18 -18.50
N HIS A 173 -5.43 12.86 -17.40
CA HIS A 173 -5.02 14.25 -17.21
C HIS A 173 -4.01 14.29 -16.06
N TRP A 174 -2.82 14.79 -16.31
CA TRP A 174 -1.71 14.82 -15.38
C TRP A 174 -1.41 16.25 -14.95
N ILE A 175 -1.33 16.49 -13.64
CA ILE A 175 -1.04 17.78 -13.02
C ILE A 175 0.14 17.63 -12.09
N VAL A 176 1.23 18.34 -12.33
CA VAL A 176 2.40 18.33 -11.46
C VAL A 176 2.13 19.19 -10.22
N VAL A 177 2.23 18.54 -9.04
CA VAL A 177 2.08 19.20 -7.73
C VAL A 177 3.43 19.70 -7.21
N SER A 178 4.48 18.89 -7.38
CA SER A 178 5.84 19.22 -6.91
C SER A 178 6.90 18.55 -7.79
N GLY A 179 7.97 19.26 -8.09
CA GLY A 179 9.07 18.76 -8.91
C GLY A 179 8.90 19.14 -10.39
N THR A 180 9.59 18.40 -11.25
CA THR A 180 9.55 18.54 -12.72
C THR A 180 9.34 17.18 -13.33
N ALA A 181 8.37 17.05 -14.19
CA ALA A 181 8.07 15.85 -14.94
C ALA A 181 8.56 15.96 -16.38
N LYS A 182 9.24 14.95 -16.87
CA LYS A 182 9.48 14.73 -18.29
C LYS A 182 8.43 13.73 -18.76
N ILE A 183 7.65 14.15 -19.76
CA ILE A 183 6.52 13.38 -20.27
C ILE A 183 6.78 13.03 -21.73
N VAL A 184 6.63 11.75 -22.03
CA VAL A 184 6.48 11.25 -23.40
C VAL A 184 4.99 11.10 -23.65
N ASN A 185 4.47 11.71 -24.73
CA ASN A 185 3.07 11.64 -25.13
C ASN A 185 3.01 11.45 -26.66
N GLY A 186 2.86 10.20 -27.09
CA GLY A 186 3.07 9.83 -28.49
C GLY A 186 4.53 10.00 -28.89
N GLU A 187 4.77 10.84 -29.88
CA GLU A 187 6.12 11.20 -30.37
C GLU A 187 6.70 12.42 -29.65
N ASP A 188 5.88 13.17 -28.94
CA ASP A 188 6.29 14.38 -28.25
C ASP A 188 6.93 14.10 -26.90
N GLU A 189 7.98 14.86 -26.59
CA GLU A 189 8.67 14.84 -25.31
C GLU A 189 8.69 16.25 -24.73
N THR A 190 8.08 16.43 -23.55
CA THR A 190 7.89 17.73 -22.93
C THR A 190 8.34 17.71 -21.47
N LEU A 191 8.84 18.85 -20.98
CA LEU A 191 9.06 19.08 -19.54
C LEU A 191 7.92 19.94 -19.02
N ILE A 192 7.23 19.45 -17.99
CA ILE A 192 6.23 20.22 -17.25
C ILE A 192 6.64 20.36 -15.78
N ARG A 193 6.31 21.51 -15.19
CA ARG A 193 6.71 21.92 -13.86
C ARG A 193 5.50 22.00 -12.93
N THR A 194 5.76 22.32 -11.69
CA THR A 194 4.71 22.56 -10.69
C THR A 194 3.62 23.50 -11.23
N ASN A 195 2.37 23.10 -11.04
CA ASN A 195 1.15 23.76 -11.51
C ASN A 195 0.94 23.75 -13.03
N GLU A 196 1.74 22.97 -13.77
CA GLU A 196 1.49 22.70 -15.19
C GLU A 196 0.83 21.33 -15.35
N SER A 197 0.09 21.14 -16.44
CA SER A 197 -0.67 19.93 -16.72
C SER A 197 -0.56 19.50 -18.17
N THR A 198 -0.86 18.24 -18.43
CA THR A 198 -0.98 17.68 -19.78
C THR A 198 -2.14 16.69 -19.86
N TYR A 199 -2.65 16.51 -21.07
CA TYR A 199 -3.67 15.53 -21.39
C TYR A 199 -3.08 14.43 -22.24
N ILE A 200 -3.36 13.18 -21.87
CA ILE A 200 -2.96 11.97 -22.58
C ILE A 200 -4.25 11.34 -23.16
N PRO A 201 -4.42 11.35 -24.48
CA PRO A 201 -5.57 10.70 -25.12
C PRO A 201 -5.53 9.17 -24.95
N ALA A 202 -6.70 8.54 -24.95
CA ALA A 202 -6.79 7.09 -25.07
C ALA A 202 -6.08 6.61 -26.35
N GLY A 203 -5.43 5.45 -26.30
CA GLY A 203 -4.68 4.88 -27.41
C GLY A 203 -3.30 5.51 -27.66
N THR A 204 -2.87 6.47 -26.83
CA THR A 204 -1.56 7.15 -27.02
C THR A 204 -0.50 6.54 -26.11
N PRO A 205 0.63 6.03 -26.64
CA PRO A 205 1.78 5.62 -25.85
C PRO A 205 2.34 6.78 -25.04
N HIS A 206 2.55 6.57 -23.73
CA HIS A 206 3.01 7.64 -22.85
C HIS A 206 3.90 7.11 -21.72
N ARG A 207 4.74 8.00 -21.19
CA ARG A 207 5.65 7.71 -20.07
C ARG A 207 5.84 8.93 -19.20
N LEU A 208 5.87 8.72 -17.89
CA LEU A 208 6.27 9.70 -16.89
C LEU A 208 7.69 9.40 -16.41
N VAL A 209 8.55 10.40 -16.39
CA VAL A 209 9.92 10.34 -15.89
C VAL A 209 10.14 11.48 -14.87
N ASN A 210 10.79 11.19 -13.76
CA ASN A 210 11.32 12.21 -12.87
C ASN A 210 12.80 12.48 -13.22
N PRO A 211 13.13 13.54 -13.95
CA PRO A 211 14.51 13.89 -14.27
C PRO A 211 15.23 14.63 -13.13
N GLY A 212 14.48 15.01 -12.08
CA GLY A 212 14.97 15.85 -10.98
C GLY A 212 15.65 15.07 -9.86
N THR A 213 16.06 15.81 -8.83
CA THR A 213 16.75 15.30 -7.63
C THR A 213 15.83 15.19 -6.42
N ILE A 214 14.61 15.69 -6.51
CA ILE A 214 13.57 15.57 -5.47
C ILE A 214 12.47 14.62 -5.95
N VAL A 215 11.62 14.16 -5.05
CA VAL A 215 10.44 13.37 -5.39
C VAL A 215 9.51 14.22 -6.26
N LEU A 216 9.11 13.66 -7.41
CA LEU A 216 8.05 14.22 -8.25
C LEU A 216 6.70 13.78 -7.70
N VAL A 217 5.82 14.73 -7.42
CA VAL A 217 4.43 14.47 -7.01
C VAL A 217 3.49 14.95 -8.09
N MET A 218 2.59 14.08 -8.51
CA MET A 218 1.63 14.34 -9.57
C MET A 218 0.24 13.84 -9.19
N ILE A 219 -0.79 14.55 -9.60
CA ILE A 219 -2.17 14.07 -9.62
C ILE A 219 -2.50 13.59 -11.02
N GLU A 220 -3.00 12.38 -11.10
CA GLU A 220 -3.52 11.76 -12.32
C GLU A 220 -5.02 11.61 -12.21
N VAL A 221 -5.76 12.14 -13.14
CA VAL A 221 -7.20 11.92 -13.30
C VAL A 221 -7.40 11.03 -14.52
N GLN A 222 -7.80 9.80 -14.31
CA GLN A 222 -8.22 8.85 -15.34
C GLN A 222 -9.71 9.02 -15.62
N SER A 223 -10.12 9.01 -16.86
CA SER A 223 -11.51 9.08 -17.29
C SER A 223 -11.77 8.17 -18.48
N GLY A 224 -12.81 7.33 -18.39
CA GLY A 224 -13.14 6.39 -19.46
C GLY A 224 -14.21 5.38 -19.08
N GLU A 225 -14.52 4.52 -20.03
CA GLU A 225 -15.53 3.47 -19.84
C GLU A 225 -14.99 2.27 -19.03
N TYR A 226 -13.64 2.07 -19.02
CA TYR A 226 -12.98 1.01 -18.30
C TYR A 226 -11.66 1.49 -17.69
N LEU A 227 -11.46 1.25 -16.39
CA LEU A 227 -10.35 1.76 -15.60
C LEU A 227 -9.50 0.65 -14.97
N GLY A 228 -9.66 -0.60 -15.41
CA GLY A 228 -8.92 -1.75 -14.91
C GLY A 228 -7.42 -1.67 -15.24
N GLU A 229 -6.60 -2.25 -14.38
CA GLU A 229 -5.14 -2.31 -14.59
C GLU A 229 -4.75 -3.28 -15.73
N ASP A 230 -5.64 -4.14 -16.16
CA ASP A 230 -5.51 -5.04 -17.33
C ASP A 230 -5.70 -4.34 -18.68
N ASP A 231 -6.19 -3.07 -18.70
CA ASP A 231 -6.17 -2.19 -19.87
C ASP A 231 -4.78 -1.60 -20.16
N ILE A 232 -3.78 -1.89 -19.32
CA ILE A 232 -2.42 -1.37 -19.51
C ILE A 232 -1.64 -2.23 -20.52
N VAL A 233 -1.38 -1.68 -21.70
CA VAL A 233 -0.41 -2.23 -22.65
C VAL A 233 0.96 -1.62 -22.37
N ARG A 234 1.96 -2.45 -22.04
CA ARG A 234 3.34 -2.00 -21.77
C ARG A 234 4.24 -2.31 -22.95
N PHE A 235 4.97 -1.29 -23.42
CA PHE A 235 5.92 -1.42 -24.53
C PHE A 235 7.37 -1.52 -24.07
N ASP A 236 7.71 -0.85 -22.94
CA ASP A 236 9.04 -0.87 -22.34
C ASP A 236 8.91 -0.65 -20.83
N ASP A 237 9.45 -1.59 -20.06
CA ASP A 237 9.45 -1.52 -18.60
C ASP A 237 10.82 -1.89 -18.03
N ARG A 238 11.51 -0.91 -17.42
CA ARG A 238 12.84 -1.07 -16.82
C ARG A 238 12.87 -2.03 -15.63
N TYR A 239 11.71 -2.46 -15.15
CA TYR A 239 11.55 -3.27 -13.95
C TYR A 239 11.07 -4.70 -14.22
N GLY A 240 10.95 -5.09 -15.52
CA GLY A 240 10.65 -6.46 -15.93
C GLY A 240 9.21 -6.92 -15.68
N ARG A 241 8.24 -6.01 -15.82
CA ARG A 241 6.78 -6.30 -15.68
C ARG A 241 6.08 -6.45 -17.03
N LEU A 242 6.81 -6.83 -18.06
CA LEU A 242 6.27 -7.12 -19.41
C LEU A 242 5.60 -8.49 -19.45
#